data_30899174069ee63e28d0260459c79192
#
_entry.id   30899174069ee63e28d0260459c79192
#
_cell.length_a   1.000
_cell.length_b   1.000
_cell.length_c   1.000
_cell.angle_alpha   90.00
_cell.angle_beta   90.00
_cell.angle_gamma   90.00
#
_symmetry.space_group_name_H-M   'P 1'
#
loop_
_entity.id
_entity.type
_entity.pdbx_description
1 polymer ?
#
loop_
_entity_poly.entity_id
_entity_poly.type
_entity_poly.pdbx_seq_one_letter_code
_entity_poly.pdbx_strand_id
1 'polypeptide(L)'
;MLAKGHRQAAEDIEKTVIPLQSTPYAARVVIEGAWGAAFHWIAYGCATKHQKHQDSHSRLGRFLRHLGEGTVARWWEDLDLVRQGGWYGNNTDPTAAQHALEVLEHIHTWALS
;
A
#
# COMPACT_ATOMS: atom_id res chain seq x y z
N MET A 1 -16.17 -4.26 -4.40
CA MET A 1 -15.96 -4.40 -2.94
C MET A 1 -16.40 -3.12 -2.25
N LEU A 2 -17.14 -3.23 -1.16
CA LEU A 2 -17.56 -2.08 -0.36
C LEU A 2 -16.38 -1.51 0.42
N ALA A 3 -16.48 -0.23 0.83
CA ALA A 3 -15.41 0.44 1.58
C ALA A 3 -14.95 -0.37 2.80
N LYS A 4 -15.89 -0.86 3.61
CA LYS A 4 -15.55 -1.66 4.79
C LYS A 4 -14.81 -2.95 4.44
N GLY A 5 -15.08 -3.51 3.27
CA GLY A 5 -14.37 -4.69 2.77
C GLY A 5 -12.93 -4.38 2.45
N HIS A 6 -12.65 -3.22 1.86
CA HIS A 6 -11.27 -2.77 1.63
C HIS A 6 -10.53 -2.56 2.95
N ARG A 7 -11.17 -1.93 3.92
CA ARG A 7 -10.57 -1.73 5.24
C ARG A 7 -10.23 -3.07 5.90
N GLN A 8 -11.16 -4.02 5.89
CA GLN A 8 -10.94 -5.32 6.49
C GLN A 8 -9.81 -6.07 5.79
N ALA A 9 -9.75 -6.01 4.44
CA ALA A 9 -8.67 -6.64 3.69
C ALA A 9 -7.31 -6.03 4.04
N ALA A 10 -7.23 -4.70 4.13
CA ALA A 10 -6.00 -4.03 4.52
C ALA A 10 -5.54 -4.45 5.92
N GLU A 11 -6.46 -4.45 6.90
CA GLU A 11 -6.15 -4.85 8.28
C GLU A 11 -5.67 -6.29 8.35
N ASP A 12 -6.31 -7.21 7.62
CA ASP A 12 -5.92 -8.62 7.62
C ASP A 12 -4.53 -8.82 7.03
N ILE A 13 -4.21 -8.10 5.94
CA ILE A 13 -2.89 -8.17 5.33
C ILE A 13 -1.83 -7.64 6.31
N GLU A 14 -2.09 -6.49 6.95
CA GLU A 14 -1.17 -5.92 7.93
C GLU A 14 -0.89 -6.87 9.07
N LYS A 15 -1.92 -7.51 9.62
CA LYS A 15 -1.76 -8.51 10.69
C LYS A 15 -0.86 -9.67 10.26
N THR A 16 -0.88 -10.00 8.98
CA THR A 16 -0.09 -11.09 8.43
C THR A 16 1.36 -10.70 8.20
N VAL A 17 1.62 -9.53 7.60
CA VAL A 17 2.96 -9.19 7.15
C VAL A 17 3.79 -8.40 8.16
N ILE A 18 3.17 -7.58 9.01
CA ILE A 18 3.93 -6.80 9.99
C ILE A 18 4.77 -7.69 10.92
N PRO A 19 4.23 -8.81 11.45
CA PRO A 19 5.05 -9.70 12.28
C PRO A 19 6.24 -10.33 11.55
N LEU A 20 6.25 -10.32 10.23
CA LEU A 20 7.32 -10.91 9.42
C LEU A 20 8.45 -9.91 9.09
N GLN A 21 8.34 -8.67 9.55
CA GLN A 21 9.26 -7.59 9.13
C GLN A 21 10.73 -7.86 9.45
N SER A 22 11.01 -8.68 10.46
CA SER A 22 12.38 -9.03 10.84
C SER A 22 12.79 -10.44 10.43
N THR A 23 11.95 -11.15 9.68
CA THR A 23 12.24 -12.50 9.21
C THR A 23 13.16 -12.42 7.99
N PRO A 24 14.38 -13.01 8.03
CA PRO A 24 15.40 -12.76 7.01
C PRO A 24 15.00 -13.05 5.56
N TYR A 25 14.13 -14.01 5.32
CA TYR A 25 13.74 -14.41 3.95
C TYR A 25 12.31 -14.01 3.59
N ALA A 26 11.69 -13.15 4.38
CA ALA A 26 10.29 -12.76 4.17
C ALA A 26 10.15 -11.39 3.50
N ALA A 27 11.26 -10.72 3.12
CA ALA A 27 11.21 -9.36 2.60
C ALA A 27 10.25 -9.20 1.41
N ARG A 28 10.25 -10.13 0.46
CA ARG A 28 9.35 -10.07 -0.70
C ARG A 28 7.89 -10.19 -0.30
N VAL A 29 7.58 -11.08 0.64
CA VAL A 29 6.20 -11.25 1.12
C VAL A 29 5.73 -9.99 1.82
N VAL A 30 6.59 -9.39 2.64
CA VAL A 30 6.28 -8.15 3.35
C VAL A 30 6.04 -7.01 2.35
N ILE A 31 6.90 -6.85 1.36
CA ILE A 31 6.76 -5.81 0.33
C ILE A 31 5.45 -6.00 -0.45
N GLU A 32 5.17 -7.22 -0.90
CA GLU A 32 3.96 -7.52 -1.66
C GLU A 32 2.71 -7.27 -0.80
N GLY A 33 2.75 -7.68 0.46
CA GLY A 33 1.66 -7.44 1.40
C GLY A 33 1.46 -5.96 1.67
N ALA A 34 2.55 -5.20 1.88
CA ALA A 34 2.46 -3.76 2.09
C ALA A 34 1.82 -3.06 0.90
N TRP A 35 2.20 -3.46 -0.32
CA TRP A 35 1.61 -2.92 -1.55
C TRP A 35 0.11 -3.24 -1.62
N GLY A 36 -0.28 -4.48 -1.35
CA GLY A 36 -1.69 -4.90 -1.35
C GLY A 36 -2.52 -4.20 -0.29
N ALA A 37 -1.99 -4.09 0.94
CA ALA A 37 -2.67 -3.39 2.02
C ALA A 37 -2.83 -1.90 1.69
N ALA A 38 -1.80 -1.28 1.12
CA ALA A 38 -1.85 0.12 0.72
C ALA A 38 -2.94 0.34 -0.33
N PHE A 39 -3.06 -0.55 -1.31
CA PHE A 39 -4.13 -0.48 -2.31
C PHE A 39 -5.50 -0.45 -1.63
N HIS A 40 -5.73 -1.36 -0.69
CA HIS A 40 -7.02 -1.43 0.01
C HIS A 40 -7.27 -0.21 0.90
N TRP A 41 -6.25 0.30 1.60
CA TRP A 41 -6.39 1.54 2.37
C TRP A 41 -6.71 2.72 1.49
N ILE A 42 -6.05 2.83 0.32
CA ILE A 42 -6.33 3.91 -0.63
C ILE A 42 -7.77 3.81 -1.14
N ALA A 43 -8.21 2.60 -1.49
CA ALA A 43 -9.59 2.39 -1.93
C ALA A 43 -10.59 2.80 -0.84
N TYR A 44 -10.33 2.44 0.40
CA TYR A 44 -11.16 2.86 1.53
C TYR A 44 -11.17 4.38 1.70
N GLY A 45 -10.00 5.01 1.68
CA GLY A 45 -9.88 6.46 1.81
C GLY A 45 -10.58 7.22 0.69
N CYS A 46 -10.43 6.77 -0.55
CA CYS A 46 -11.12 7.39 -1.68
C CYS A 46 -12.63 7.27 -1.56
N ALA A 47 -13.13 6.12 -1.12
CA ALA A 47 -14.56 5.91 -0.94
C ALA A 47 -15.13 6.78 0.16
N THR A 48 -14.44 6.90 1.30
CA THR A 48 -14.95 7.64 2.47
C THR A 48 -14.73 9.14 2.36
N LYS A 49 -13.64 9.60 1.75
CA LYS A 49 -13.30 11.03 1.67
C LYS A 49 -13.83 11.70 0.40
N HIS A 50 -13.92 10.96 -0.69
CA HIS A 50 -14.23 11.54 -2.01
C HIS A 50 -15.44 10.88 -2.68
N GLN A 51 -15.96 9.80 -2.12
CA GLN A 51 -17.05 9.00 -2.71
C GLN A 51 -16.70 8.58 -4.15
N LYS A 52 -15.44 8.22 -4.38
CA LYS A 52 -14.90 7.82 -5.66
C LYS A 52 -14.23 6.46 -5.57
N HIS A 53 -14.05 5.83 -6.73
CA HIS A 53 -13.54 4.48 -6.81
C HIS A 53 -12.65 4.32 -8.04
N GLN A 54 -11.52 3.61 -7.88
CA GLN A 54 -10.63 3.25 -8.97
C GLN A 54 -10.04 1.87 -8.71
N ASP A 55 -10.30 0.92 -9.61
CA ASP A 55 -9.83 -0.47 -9.48
C ASP A 55 -8.47 -0.72 -10.13
N SER A 56 -8.03 0.16 -11.02
CA SER A 56 -6.81 -0.06 -11.77
C SER A 56 -5.59 0.42 -10.99
N HIS A 57 -4.68 -0.50 -10.67
CA HIS A 57 -3.42 -0.17 -9.99
C HIS A 57 -2.59 0.82 -10.81
N SER A 58 -2.55 0.64 -12.12
CA SER A 58 -1.74 1.50 -13.00
C SER A 58 -2.28 2.92 -13.15
N ARG A 59 -3.56 3.13 -12.86
CA ARG A 59 -4.20 4.44 -12.96
C ARG A 59 -4.33 5.12 -11.61
N LEU A 60 -3.99 4.45 -10.54
CA LEU A 60 -4.27 4.92 -9.18
C LEU A 60 -3.53 6.23 -8.86
N GLY A 61 -2.27 6.33 -9.23
CA GLY A 61 -1.50 7.56 -8.99
C GLY A 61 -2.11 8.78 -9.64
N ARG A 62 -2.48 8.67 -10.92
CA ARG A 62 -3.14 9.77 -11.66
C ARG A 62 -4.48 10.11 -11.03
N PHE A 63 -5.26 9.09 -10.68
CA PHE A 63 -6.56 9.26 -10.06
C PHE A 63 -6.45 10.03 -8.74
N LEU A 64 -5.48 9.67 -7.89
CA LEU A 64 -5.24 10.36 -6.61
C LEU A 64 -4.87 11.82 -6.83
N ARG A 65 -4.04 12.14 -7.82
CA ARG A 65 -3.71 13.53 -8.15
C ARG A 65 -4.93 14.32 -8.59
N HIS A 66 -5.82 13.67 -9.33
CA HIS A 66 -7.08 14.28 -9.76
C HIS A 66 -7.97 14.64 -8.58
N LEU A 67 -7.90 13.86 -7.50
CA LEU A 67 -8.65 14.11 -6.27
C LEU A 67 -7.96 15.10 -5.34
N GLY A 68 -6.80 15.63 -5.73
CA GLY A 68 -6.03 16.53 -4.87
C GLY A 68 -5.19 15.81 -3.81
N GLU A 69 -5.01 14.50 -3.96
CA GLU A 69 -4.23 13.67 -3.02
C GLU A 69 -2.84 13.35 -3.59
N GLY A 70 -2.11 14.38 -3.96
CA GLY A 70 -0.79 14.22 -4.58
C GLY A 70 0.24 13.56 -3.66
N THR A 71 0.16 13.80 -2.36
CA THR A 71 1.07 13.17 -1.38
C THR A 71 0.83 11.66 -1.33
N VAL A 72 -0.43 11.24 -1.28
CA VAL A 72 -0.78 9.82 -1.29
C VAL A 72 -0.36 9.16 -2.60
N ALA A 73 -0.51 9.89 -3.72
CA ALA A 73 -0.06 9.41 -5.03
C ALA A 73 1.44 9.08 -5.01
N ARG A 74 2.27 9.96 -4.40
CA ARG A 74 3.71 9.73 -4.30
C ARG A 74 4.03 8.51 -3.43
N TRP A 75 3.34 8.36 -2.31
CA TRP A 75 3.51 7.17 -1.46
C TRP A 75 3.17 5.89 -2.22
N TRP A 76 2.07 5.89 -2.96
CA TRP A 76 1.67 4.74 -3.76
C TRP A 76 2.71 4.40 -4.82
N GLU A 77 3.21 5.40 -5.53
CA GLU A 77 4.23 5.21 -6.56
C GLU A 77 5.55 4.72 -5.98
N ASP A 78 5.92 5.20 -4.78
CA ASP A 78 7.10 4.71 -4.07
C ASP A 78 6.98 3.21 -3.75
N LEU A 79 5.84 2.80 -3.21
CA LEU A 79 5.58 1.37 -2.96
C LEU A 79 5.63 0.55 -4.23
N ASP A 80 5.10 1.07 -5.33
CA ASP A 80 5.11 0.37 -6.60
C ASP A 80 6.53 0.16 -7.12
N LEU A 81 7.41 1.14 -6.95
CA LEU A 81 8.81 1.02 -7.29
C LEU A 81 9.53 -0.02 -6.41
N VAL A 82 9.26 0.00 -5.11
CA VAL A 82 9.84 -0.98 -4.18
C VAL A 82 9.38 -2.39 -4.55
N ARG A 83 8.11 -2.56 -4.88
CA ARG A 83 7.55 -3.85 -5.28
C ARG A 83 8.22 -4.36 -6.56
N GLN A 84 8.42 -3.50 -7.56
CA GLN A 84 9.10 -3.86 -8.79
C GLN A 84 10.52 -4.31 -8.52
N GLY A 85 11.25 -3.62 -7.65
CA GLY A 85 12.59 -4.00 -7.25
C GLY A 85 12.61 -5.36 -6.55
N GLY A 86 11.61 -5.64 -5.71
CA GLY A 86 11.49 -6.92 -5.03
C GLY A 86 11.26 -8.09 -5.97
N TRP A 87 10.45 -7.89 -7.02
CA TRP A 87 10.10 -8.97 -7.96
C TRP A 87 11.07 -9.09 -9.12
N TYR A 88 11.54 -7.98 -9.68
CA TYR A 88 12.29 -7.95 -10.93
C TYR A 88 13.75 -7.61 -10.72
N GLY A 89 14.12 -6.98 -9.61
CA GLY A 89 15.48 -6.55 -9.31
C GLY A 89 16.19 -7.39 -8.25
N ASN A 90 15.63 -8.51 -7.82
CA ASN A 90 16.15 -9.35 -6.74
C ASN A 90 16.39 -8.61 -5.42
N ASN A 91 15.61 -7.56 -5.18
CA ASN A 91 15.70 -6.81 -3.93
C ASN A 91 15.02 -7.61 -2.83
N THR A 92 15.82 -8.34 -2.06
CA THR A 92 15.34 -9.10 -0.89
C THR A 92 15.82 -8.46 0.42
N ASP A 93 16.26 -7.20 0.35
CA ASP A 93 16.81 -6.49 1.48
C ASP A 93 15.72 -6.20 2.53
N PRO A 94 15.93 -6.59 3.80
CA PRO A 94 15.02 -6.24 4.88
C PRO A 94 14.79 -4.73 5.02
N THR A 95 15.75 -3.90 4.64
CA THR A 95 15.60 -2.43 4.65
C THR A 95 14.50 -1.98 3.70
N ALA A 96 14.40 -2.62 2.52
CA ALA A 96 13.34 -2.31 1.56
C ALA A 96 11.97 -2.70 2.13
N ALA A 97 11.88 -3.82 2.83
CA ALA A 97 10.65 -4.25 3.48
C ALA A 97 10.24 -3.28 4.58
N GLN A 98 11.17 -2.80 5.40
CA GLN A 98 10.91 -1.81 6.44
C GLN A 98 10.44 -0.49 5.83
N HIS A 99 11.07 -0.05 4.75
CA HIS A 99 10.64 1.15 4.02
C HIS A 99 9.21 1.01 3.51
N ALA A 100 8.89 -0.14 2.93
CA ALA A 100 7.52 -0.41 2.45
C ALA A 100 6.51 -0.31 3.58
N LEU A 101 6.83 -0.85 4.76
CA LEU A 101 5.94 -0.78 5.92
C LEU A 101 5.79 0.65 6.44
N GLU A 102 6.85 1.46 6.40
CA GLU A 102 6.78 2.87 6.79
C GLU A 102 5.83 3.65 5.87
N VAL A 103 5.96 3.43 4.57
CA VAL A 103 5.07 4.09 3.59
C VAL A 103 3.63 3.61 3.78
N LEU A 104 3.43 2.32 4.02
CA LEU A 104 2.11 1.76 4.32
C LEU A 104 1.49 2.45 5.54
N GLU A 105 2.27 2.68 6.58
CA GLU A 105 1.77 3.36 7.79
C GLU A 105 1.27 4.77 7.48
N HIS A 106 1.97 5.51 6.65
CA HIS A 106 1.51 6.85 6.22
C HIS A 106 0.18 6.77 5.49
N ILE A 107 0.03 5.81 4.59
CA ILE A 107 -1.21 5.61 3.83
C ILE A 107 -2.35 5.20 4.76
N HIS A 108 -2.09 4.26 5.66
CA HIS A 108 -3.05 3.80 6.67
C HIS A 108 -3.55 4.98 7.50
N THR A 109 -2.64 5.80 8.02
CA THR A 109 -2.99 6.96 8.84
C THR A 109 -3.84 7.95 8.05
N TRP A 110 -3.47 8.24 6.80
CA TRP A 110 -4.26 9.09 5.92
C TRP A 110 -5.67 8.54 5.72
N ALA A 111 -5.79 7.26 5.46
CA ALA A 111 -7.09 6.64 5.15
C ALA A 111 -8.07 6.78 6.32
N LEU A 112 -7.57 6.77 7.55
CA LEU A 112 -8.39 6.87 8.75
C LEU A 112 -8.52 8.28 9.31
N SER A 113 -7.86 9.24 8.71
CA SER A 113 -7.88 10.64 9.18
C SER A 113 -9.19 11.37 8.91
#